data_1f22bc784853f67fee6a99352e5f12e0
#
_entry.id   1f22bc784853f67fee6a99352e5f12e0
#
_cell.length_a   1.000
_cell.length_b   1.000
_cell.length_c   1.000
_cell.angle_alpha   90.00
_cell.angle_beta   90.00
_cell.angle_gamma   90.00
#
_symmetry.space_group_name_H-M   'P 1'
#
loop_
_entity.id
_entity.type
_entity.pdbx_description
1 polymer ?
#
loop_
_entity_poly.entity_id
_entity_poly.type
_entity_poly.pdbx_seq_one_letter_code
_entity_poly.pdbx_strand_id
1 'polypeptide(L)'
;KIMTKRRYAVCGVSGRALYMWIQPMYHEFANSAEFVGMLDIDPLRFTVCKREIPESANVPTYMPDEFDKMVEETKPDVIFVVCRDCYHVTYILKALEKGLDVVTEKPMTTCWEDAIKVREAEKKSKGKVTCTFNYRYNPQHRLLRELVLAGKIGRVTHVDLNWYIDIK
;
A
#
# COMPACT_ATOMS: atom_id res chain seq x y z
N LYS A 1 -14.09 1.22 -25.26
CA LYS A 1 -13.04 0.27 -24.81
C LYS A 1 -13.38 -0.13 -23.39
N ILE A 2 -13.66 -1.40 -23.17
CA ILE A 2 -13.77 -1.96 -21.81
C ILE A 2 -12.33 -1.88 -21.24
N MET A 3 -12.12 -1.02 -20.25
CA MET A 3 -10.84 -0.98 -19.53
C MET A 3 -10.72 -2.29 -18.75
N THR A 4 -9.67 -3.06 -19.01
CA THR A 4 -9.34 -4.21 -18.18
C THR A 4 -9.03 -3.73 -16.77
N LYS A 5 -9.68 -4.32 -15.77
CA LYS A 5 -9.40 -4.02 -14.37
C LYS A 5 -7.97 -4.38 -14.03
N ARG A 6 -7.30 -3.52 -13.26
CA ARG A 6 -5.99 -3.80 -12.73
C ARG A 6 -6.12 -4.72 -11.52
N ARG A 7 -5.27 -5.73 -11.42
CA ARG A 7 -5.34 -6.79 -10.42
C ARG A 7 -4.43 -6.51 -9.25
N TYR A 8 -4.97 -6.57 -8.03
CA TYR A 8 -4.26 -6.21 -6.81
C TYR A 8 -4.25 -7.37 -5.82
N ALA A 9 -3.06 -7.72 -5.29
CA ALA A 9 -2.92 -8.59 -4.13
C ALA A 9 -2.37 -7.80 -2.94
N VAL A 10 -2.72 -8.19 -1.72
CA VAL A 10 -2.39 -7.46 -0.48
C VAL A 10 -1.52 -8.33 0.41
N CYS A 11 -0.37 -7.80 0.84
CA CYS A 11 0.51 -8.37 1.86
C CYS A 11 0.34 -7.59 3.17
N GLY A 12 -0.30 -8.22 4.15
CA GLY A 12 -0.69 -7.62 5.42
C GLY A 12 -2.15 -7.19 5.44
N VAL A 13 -3.02 -8.00 6.07
CA VAL A 13 -4.47 -7.81 6.14
C VAL A 13 -4.85 -7.14 7.47
N SER A 14 -4.26 -5.98 7.72
CA SER A 14 -4.53 -5.16 8.90
C SER A 14 -5.85 -4.36 8.75
N GLY A 15 -6.34 -3.75 9.84
CA GLY A 15 -7.46 -2.80 9.76
C GLY A 15 -7.20 -1.68 8.74
N ARG A 16 -5.95 -1.23 8.64
CA ARG A 16 -5.52 -0.27 7.63
C ARG A 16 -5.73 -0.80 6.20
N ALA A 17 -5.35 -2.06 5.97
CA ALA A 17 -5.56 -2.72 4.68
C ALA A 17 -7.04 -2.80 4.32
N LEU A 18 -7.90 -3.18 5.28
CA LEU A 18 -9.33 -3.35 5.04
C LEU A 18 -9.97 -2.04 4.56
N TYR A 19 -9.81 -0.96 5.33
CA TYR A 19 -10.57 0.28 5.10
C TYR A 19 -9.93 1.23 4.09
N MET A 20 -8.61 1.23 3.97
CA MET A 20 -7.90 2.15 3.07
C MET A 20 -7.63 1.57 1.67
N TRP A 21 -7.62 0.23 1.53
CA TRP A 21 -7.18 -0.43 0.31
C TRP A 21 -8.22 -1.43 -0.22
N ILE A 22 -8.65 -2.42 0.58
CA ILE A 22 -9.50 -3.51 0.09
C ILE A 22 -10.93 -3.03 -0.17
N GLN A 23 -11.56 -2.39 0.82
CA GLN A 23 -12.94 -1.91 0.70
C GLN A 23 -13.12 -0.94 -0.49
N PRO A 24 -12.25 0.06 -0.72
CA PRO A 24 -12.35 0.94 -1.89
C PRO A 24 -12.30 0.21 -3.24
N MET A 25 -11.61 -0.93 -3.34
CA MET A 25 -11.59 -1.71 -4.58
C MET A 25 -12.95 -2.30 -4.94
N TYR A 26 -13.81 -2.53 -3.95
CA TYR A 26 -15.17 -3.02 -4.17
C TYR A 26 -16.20 -1.91 -4.37
N HIS A 27 -15.88 -0.68 -3.99
CA HIS A 27 -16.78 0.48 -4.06
C HIS A 27 -16.29 1.51 -5.08
N GLU A 28 -15.48 2.46 -4.69
CA GLU A 28 -15.09 3.61 -5.51
C GLU A 28 -14.30 3.20 -6.76
N PHE A 29 -13.51 2.12 -6.67
CA PHE A 29 -12.66 1.64 -7.75
C PHE A 29 -13.13 0.32 -8.39
N ALA A 30 -14.36 -0.10 -8.12
CA ALA A 30 -14.90 -1.38 -8.59
C ALA A 30 -14.85 -1.56 -10.12
N ASN A 31 -14.84 -0.47 -10.88
CA ASN A 31 -14.76 -0.51 -12.34
C ASN A 31 -13.32 -0.61 -12.88
N SER A 32 -12.30 -0.33 -12.05
CA SER A 32 -10.89 -0.25 -12.47
C SER A 32 -9.96 -1.19 -11.70
N ALA A 33 -10.38 -1.68 -10.53
CA ALA A 33 -9.61 -2.56 -9.67
C ALA A 33 -10.29 -3.92 -9.47
N GLU A 34 -9.48 -4.96 -9.29
CA GLU A 34 -9.89 -6.31 -8.91
C GLU A 34 -9.00 -6.80 -7.78
N PHE A 35 -9.60 -7.16 -6.63
CA PHE A 35 -8.86 -7.74 -5.51
C PHE A 35 -8.74 -9.25 -5.70
N VAL A 36 -7.50 -9.75 -5.87
CA VAL A 36 -7.27 -11.10 -6.36
C VAL A 36 -6.57 -12.02 -5.35
N GLY A 37 -6.00 -11.51 -4.27
CA GLY A 37 -5.32 -12.35 -3.28
C GLY A 37 -4.93 -11.59 -2.03
N MET A 38 -4.87 -12.29 -0.90
CA MET A 38 -4.44 -11.74 0.37
C MET A 38 -3.46 -12.66 1.09
N LEU A 39 -2.41 -12.07 1.66
CA LEU A 39 -1.37 -12.74 2.40
C LEU A 39 -1.20 -12.11 3.76
N ASP A 40 -1.16 -12.92 4.81
CA ASP A 40 -0.88 -12.47 6.18
C ASP A 40 -0.25 -13.60 7.00
N ILE A 41 0.48 -13.24 8.06
CA ILE A 41 1.05 -14.19 9.01
C ILE A 41 -0.01 -14.78 9.96
N ASP A 42 -1.12 -14.06 10.17
CA ASP A 42 -2.19 -14.45 11.07
C ASP A 42 -3.45 -14.85 10.28
N PRO A 43 -3.80 -16.15 10.24
CA PRO A 43 -4.99 -16.63 9.52
C PRO A 43 -6.31 -16.00 9.98
N LEU A 44 -6.39 -15.53 11.24
CA LEU A 44 -7.58 -14.85 11.73
C LEU A 44 -7.86 -13.54 11.00
N ARG A 45 -6.83 -12.91 10.44
CA ARG A 45 -6.98 -11.69 9.62
C ARG A 45 -7.82 -11.93 8.36
N PHE A 46 -7.69 -13.11 7.75
CA PHE A 46 -8.51 -13.50 6.61
C PHE A 46 -9.98 -13.63 6.99
N THR A 47 -10.26 -14.25 8.14
CA THR A 47 -11.62 -14.38 8.67
C THR A 47 -12.22 -13.01 8.95
N VAL A 48 -11.48 -12.11 9.56
CA VAL A 48 -11.92 -10.73 9.82
C VAL A 48 -12.19 -10.00 8.50
N CYS A 49 -11.28 -10.08 7.53
CA CYS A 49 -11.46 -9.45 6.23
C CYS A 49 -12.75 -9.91 5.54
N LYS A 50 -12.96 -11.22 5.45
CA LYS A 50 -14.15 -11.81 4.81
C LYS A 50 -15.46 -11.50 5.55
N ARG A 51 -15.40 -11.29 6.87
CA ARG A 51 -16.54 -10.84 7.66
C ARG A 51 -16.87 -9.37 7.43
N GLU A 52 -15.86 -8.50 7.46
CA GLU A 52 -16.04 -7.04 7.32
C GLU A 52 -16.30 -6.62 5.85
N ILE A 53 -15.79 -7.40 4.90
CA ILE A 53 -15.93 -7.18 3.45
C ILE A 53 -16.40 -8.49 2.81
N PRO A 54 -17.72 -8.79 2.85
CA PRO A 54 -18.28 -10.06 2.35
C PRO A 54 -17.97 -10.34 0.88
N GLU A 55 -17.78 -9.31 0.06
CA GLU A 55 -17.38 -9.42 -1.35
C GLU A 55 -16.03 -10.13 -1.52
N SER A 56 -15.18 -10.09 -0.49
CA SER A 56 -13.88 -10.79 -0.48
C SER A 56 -13.96 -12.28 -0.11
N ALA A 57 -15.15 -12.84 0.12
CA ALA A 57 -15.34 -14.20 0.62
C ALA A 57 -14.59 -15.27 -0.18
N ASN A 58 -14.57 -15.13 -1.50
CA ASN A 58 -13.94 -16.07 -2.43
C ASN A 58 -12.49 -15.72 -2.79
N VAL A 59 -11.93 -14.63 -2.25
CA VAL A 59 -10.54 -14.25 -2.52
C VAL A 59 -9.61 -15.25 -1.83
N PRO A 60 -8.64 -15.84 -2.56
CA PRO A 60 -7.70 -16.80 -2.00
C PRO A 60 -6.78 -16.15 -0.97
N THR A 61 -6.35 -16.96 0.00
CA THR A 61 -5.55 -16.57 1.16
C THR A 61 -4.23 -17.33 1.17
N TYR A 62 -3.15 -16.68 1.58
CA TYR A 62 -1.81 -17.23 1.54
C TYR A 62 -1.03 -16.88 2.80
N MET A 63 -0.15 -17.80 3.21
CA MET A 63 0.81 -17.56 4.28
C MET A 63 2.08 -16.87 3.72
N PRO A 64 2.94 -16.27 4.57
CA PRO A 64 4.12 -15.52 4.11
C PRO A 64 5.10 -16.27 3.20
N ASP A 65 5.24 -17.58 3.38
CA ASP A 65 6.06 -18.47 2.57
C ASP A 65 5.42 -18.80 1.21
N GLU A 66 4.12 -18.56 1.05
CA GLU A 66 3.38 -18.79 -0.18
C GLU A 66 3.29 -17.57 -1.12
N PHE A 67 4.13 -16.54 -0.91
CA PHE A 67 4.09 -15.33 -1.76
C PHE A 67 4.21 -15.64 -3.26
N ASP A 68 5.14 -16.52 -3.62
CA ASP A 68 5.37 -16.91 -5.02
C ASP A 68 4.15 -17.62 -5.60
N LYS A 69 3.57 -18.55 -4.84
CA LYS A 69 2.34 -19.25 -5.20
C LYS A 69 1.16 -18.27 -5.38
N MET A 70 1.02 -17.29 -4.46
CA MET A 70 0.01 -16.23 -4.61
C MET A 70 0.15 -15.51 -5.95
N VAL A 71 1.36 -15.10 -6.31
CA VAL A 71 1.60 -14.40 -7.57
C VAL A 71 1.30 -15.29 -8.78
N GLU A 72 1.70 -16.55 -8.75
CA GLU A 72 1.48 -17.51 -9.85
C GLU A 72 -0.01 -17.83 -10.07
N GLU A 73 -0.77 -18.01 -8.99
CA GLU A 73 -2.19 -18.37 -9.06
C GLU A 73 -3.07 -17.17 -9.35
N THR A 74 -2.77 -16.01 -8.75
CA THR A 74 -3.65 -14.82 -8.83
C THR A 74 -3.23 -13.82 -9.89
N LYS A 75 -2.01 -13.90 -10.41
CA LYS A 75 -1.45 -13.03 -11.47
C LYS A 75 -1.78 -11.54 -11.24
N PRO A 76 -1.35 -10.97 -10.11
CA PRO A 76 -1.58 -9.56 -9.82
C PRO A 76 -0.73 -8.67 -10.72
N ASP A 77 -1.20 -7.45 -10.99
CA ASP A 77 -0.40 -6.38 -11.61
C ASP A 77 0.34 -5.57 -10.53
N VAL A 78 -0.24 -5.52 -9.33
CA VAL A 78 0.23 -4.68 -8.22
C VAL A 78 0.17 -5.43 -6.90
N ILE A 79 1.21 -5.29 -6.10
CA ILE A 79 1.23 -5.75 -4.70
C ILE A 79 1.05 -4.55 -3.77
N PHE A 80 0.00 -4.55 -2.95
CA PHE A 80 -0.11 -3.65 -1.80
C PHE A 80 0.65 -4.23 -0.61
N VAL A 81 1.60 -3.48 -0.08
CA VAL A 81 2.39 -3.86 1.09
C VAL A 81 1.93 -3.02 2.28
N VAL A 82 1.16 -3.65 3.19
CA VAL A 82 0.48 -3.03 4.33
C VAL A 82 0.72 -3.83 5.63
N CYS A 83 1.74 -4.66 5.64
CA CYS A 83 2.16 -5.44 6.79
C CYS A 83 2.94 -4.60 7.83
N ARG A 84 3.63 -5.23 8.78
CA ARG A 84 4.50 -4.52 9.72
C ARG A 84 5.68 -3.90 8.98
N ASP A 85 6.06 -2.69 9.37
CA ASP A 85 7.06 -1.83 8.72
C ASP A 85 8.37 -2.55 8.39
N CYS A 86 8.88 -3.38 9.32
CA CYS A 86 10.12 -4.13 9.14
C CYS A 86 10.08 -5.20 8.04
N TYR A 87 8.89 -5.60 7.60
CA TYR A 87 8.71 -6.59 6.53
C TYR A 87 8.37 -5.96 5.17
N HIS A 88 8.18 -4.65 5.09
CA HIS A 88 7.89 -3.98 3.82
C HIS A 88 8.92 -4.31 2.75
N VAL A 89 10.21 -4.17 3.09
CA VAL A 89 11.32 -4.42 2.17
C VAL A 89 11.27 -5.83 1.57
N THR A 90 10.90 -6.83 2.36
CA THR A 90 10.84 -8.23 1.91
C THR A 90 9.85 -8.39 0.75
N TYR A 91 8.63 -7.87 0.91
CA TYR A 91 7.60 -8.01 -0.13
C TYR A 91 7.82 -7.05 -1.30
N ILE A 92 8.39 -5.87 -1.06
CA ILE A 92 8.79 -4.95 -2.12
C ILE A 92 9.80 -5.61 -3.05
N LEU A 93 10.88 -6.19 -2.50
CA LEU A 93 11.93 -6.81 -3.30
C LEU A 93 11.41 -8.03 -4.06
N LYS A 94 10.62 -8.91 -3.42
CA LYS A 94 10.00 -10.06 -4.07
C LYS A 94 9.08 -9.66 -5.24
N ALA A 95 8.29 -8.62 -5.07
CA ALA A 95 7.41 -8.11 -6.13
C ALA A 95 8.20 -7.52 -7.31
N LEU A 96 9.22 -6.71 -7.01
CA LEU A 96 10.09 -6.13 -8.03
C LEU A 96 10.87 -7.19 -8.82
N GLU A 97 11.31 -8.28 -8.18
CA GLU A 97 11.95 -9.42 -8.85
C GLU A 97 11.04 -10.05 -9.91
N LYS A 98 9.74 -10.08 -9.65
CA LYS A 98 8.71 -10.57 -10.58
C LYS A 98 8.24 -9.50 -11.59
N GLY A 99 8.79 -8.29 -11.52
CA GLY A 99 8.42 -7.19 -12.40
C GLY A 99 7.06 -6.56 -12.11
N LEU A 100 6.52 -6.78 -10.89
CA LEU A 100 5.24 -6.24 -10.46
C LEU A 100 5.38 -4.84 -9.90
N ASP A 101 4.34 -4.02 -10.06
CA ASP A 101 4.24 -2.75 -9.36
C ASP A 101 3.96 -2.96 -7.87
N VAL A 102 4.46 -2.04 -7.06
CA VAL A 102 4.28 -2.06 -5.61
C VAL A 102 3.71 -0.74 -5.13
N VAL A 103 2.69 -0.82 -4.30
CA VAL A 103 2.21 0.30 -3.50
C VAL A 103 2.40 -0.07 -2.03
N THR A 104 3.26 0.65 -1.33
CA THR A 104 3.58 0.36 0.06
C THR A 104 3.10 1.44 1.02
N GLU A 105 2.67 1.03 2.20
CA GLU A 105 2.43 1.97 3.30
C GLU A 105 3.75 2.58 3.78
N LYS A 106 3.61 3.71 4.45
CA LYS A 106 4.71 4.40 5.10
C LYS A 106 5.05 3.71 6.45
N PRO A 107 6.33 3.70 6.85
CA PRO A 107 7.51 4.05 6.06
C PRO A 107 7.80 2.98 5.01
N MET A 108 8.40 3.35 3.88
CA MET A 108 8.78 2.38 2.84
C MET A 108 9.72 1.31 3.37
N THR A 109 10.70 1.73 4.17
CA THR A 109 11.68 0.87 4.86
C THR A 109 11.98 1.45 6.24
N THR A 110 12.56 0.64 7.13
CA THR A 110 12.94 1.04 8.50
C THR A 110 14.42 1.38 8.65
N CYS A 111 15.24 1.16 7.63
CA CYS A 111 16.66 1.52 7.61
C CYS A 111 17.12 1.98 6.23
N TRP A 112 18.25 2.66 6.20
CA TRP A 112 18.84 3.23 5.00
C TRP A 112 19.31 2.17 3.99
N GLU A 113 19.91 1.10 4.48
CA GLU A 113 20.44 0.00 3.67
C GLU A 113 19.34 -0.65 2.83
N ASP A 114 18.16 -0.83 3.41
CA ASP A 114 17.01 -1.40 2.72
C ASP A 114 16.41 -0.41 1.71
N ALA A 115 16.42 0.88 2.00
CA ALA A 115 16.02 1.89 1.03
C ALA A 115 16.91 1.88 -0.23
N ILE A 116 18.24 1.68 -0.04
CA ILE A 116 19.17 1.51 -1.17
C ILE A 116 18.84 0.24 -1.96
N LYS A 117 18.60 -0.90 -1.29
CA LYS A 117 18.23 -2.17 -1.95
C LYS A 117 16.97 -2.01 -2.81
N VAL A 118 15.93 -1.37 -2.26
CA VAL A 118 14.68 -1.12 -3.00
C VAL A 118 14.95 -0.27 -4.24
N ARG A 119 15.71 0.83 -4.10
CA ARG A 119 16.07 1.72 -5.22
C ARG A 119 16.82 0.97 -6.33
N GLU A 120 17.79 0.14 -5.97
CA GLU A 120 18.58 -0.61 -6.95
C GLU A 120 17.78 -1.74 -7.59
N ALA A 121 16.87 -2.39 -6.84
CA ALA A 121 15.95 -3.38 -7.38
C ALA A 121 14.95 -2.74 -8.36
N GLU A 122 14.37 -1.59 -8.01
CA GLU A 122 13.43 -0.88 -8.89
C GLU A 122 14.07 -0.47 -10.23
N LYS A 123 15.33 0.00 -10.22
CA LYS A 123 16.06 0.33 -11.46
C LYS A 123 16.19 -0.85 -12.42
N LYS A 124 16.26 -2.07 -11.89
CA LYS A 124 16.41 -3.31 -12.66
C LYS A 124 15.08 -3.97 -13.02
N SER A 125 14.01 -3.59 -12.34
CA SER A 125 12.67 -4.14 -12.51
C SER A 125 11.88 -3.40 -13.59
N LYS A 126 10.89 -4.09 -14.15
CA LYS A 126 9.81 -3.44 -14.94
C LYS A 126 8.79 -2.75 -14.03
N GLY A 127 8.63 -3.26 -12.80
CA GLY A 127 7.72 -2.71 -11.80
C GLY A 127 8.25 -1.44 -11.16
N LYS A 128 7.34 -0.66 -10.57
CA LYS A 128 7.61 0.59 -9.86
C LYS A 128 7.14 0.53 -8.42
N VAL A 129 7.82 1.28 -7.54
CA VAL A 129 7.44 1.39 -6.12
C VAL A 129 6.84 2.76 -5.86
N THR A 130 5.64 2.76 -5.28
CA THR A 130 4.98 3.96 -4.78
C THR A 130 4.79 3.84 -3.28
N CYS A 131 5.41 4.74 -2.51
CA CYS A 131 5.16 4.85 -1.08
C CYS A 131 4.03 5.84 -0.82
N THR A 132 3.06 5.46 0.00
CA THR A 132 1.86 6.26 0.24
C THR A 132 2.04 7.23 1.40
N PHE A 133 2.17 8.50 1.08
CA PHE A 133 2.17 9.62 2.02
C PHE A 133 0.80 10.30 1.97
N ASN A 134 -0.20 9.68 2.63
CA ASN A 134 -1.60 10.09 2.55
C ASN A 134 -1.85 11.57 2.91
N TYR A 135 -1.11 12.13 3.87
CA TYR A 135 -1.25 13.56 4.22
C TYR A 135 -0.85 14.51 3.10
N ARG A 136 -0.01 14.09 2.17
CA ARG A 136 0.34 14.90 0.99
C ARG A 136 -0.89 15.27 0.15
N TYR A 137 -1.91 14.42 0.17
CA TYR A 137 -3.14 14.60 -0.61
C TYR A 137 -4.30 15.17 0.19
N ASN A 138 -4.10 15.43 1.50
CA ASN A 138 -5.11 16.07 2.34
C ASN A 138 -5.37 17.52 1.83
N PRO A 139 -6.62 17.91 1.56
CA PRO A 139 -6.95 19.24 1.01
C PRO A 139 -6.42 20.39 1.87
N GLN A 140 -6.46 20.26 3.20
CA GLN A 140 -5.97 21.29 4.11
C GLN A 140 -4.45 21.46 4.00
N HIS A 141 -3.69 20.36 3.93
CA HIS A 141 -2.23 20.42 3.76
C HIS A 141 -1.83 20.95 2.39
N ARG A 142 -2.60 20.64 1.35
CA ARG A 142 -2.40 21.20 0.03
C ARG A 142 -2.64 22.71 0.01
N LEU A 143 -3.74 23.17 0.60
CA LEU A 143 -4.03 24.61 0.73
C LEU A 143 -2.93 25.34 1.52
N LEU A 144 -2.50 24.79 2.66
CA LEU A 144 -1.40 25.36 3.44
C LEU A 144 -0.12 25.49 2.59
N ARG A 145 0.24 24.45 1.87
CA ARG A 145 1.40 24.47 0.95
C ARG A 145 1.26 25.57 -0.11
N GLU A 146 0.11 25.69 -0.72
CA GLU A 146 -0.17 26.72 -1.75
C GLU A 146 -0.06 28.13 -1.17
N LEU A 147 -0.59 28.39 0.02
CA LEU A 147 -0.51 29.70 0.70
C LEU A 147 0.95 30.06 1.03
N VAL A 148 1.74 29.10 1.52
CA VAL A 148 3.17 29.30 1.82
C VAL A 148 3.94 29.61 0.53
N LEU A 149 3.75 28.84 -0.53
CA LEU A 149 4.43 29.04 -1.80
C LEU A 149 4.05 30.33 -2.49
N ALA A 150 2.79 30.78 -2.33
CA ALA A 150 2.31 32.06 -2.83
C ALA A 150 2.79 33.26 -2.00
N GLY A 151 3.59 33.04 -0.96
CA GLY A 151 4.11 34.11 -0.09
C GLY A 151 3.04 34.81 0.75
N LYS A 152 1.85 34.22 0.93
CA LYS A 152 0.73 34.85 1.63
C LYS A 152 1.03 35.13 3.11
N ILE A 153 1.96 34.40 3.71
CA ILE A 153 2.40 34.60 5.10
C ILE A 153 3.83 35.19 5.18
N GLY A 154 4.38 35.62 4.05
CA GLY A 154 5.74 36.15 3.95
C GLY A 154 6.79 35.05 4.13
N ARG A 155 7.99 35.46 4.60
CA ARG A 155 9.09 34.51 4.86
C ARG A 155 8.81 33.70 6.12
N VAL A 156 8.76 32.37 5.99
CA VAL A 156 8.64 31.47 7.14
C VAL A 156 9.94 31.50 7.95
N THR A 157 9.86 31.90 9.20
CA THR A 157 11.01 31.99 10.13
C THR A 157 10.97 30.92 11.22
N HIS A 158 9.79 30.40 11.53
CA HIS A 158 9.59 29.38 12.55
C HIS A 158 8.41 28.49 12.17
N VAL A 159 8.48 27.21 12.54
CA VAL A 159 7.40 26.25 12.41
C VAL A 159 7.26 25.51 13.73
N ASP A 160 6.05 25.48 14.27
CA ASP A 160 5.68 24.65 15.41
C ASP A 160 4.61 23.65 14.95
N LEU A 161 4.89 22.35 15.11
CA LEU A 161 4.00 21.26 14.71
C LEU A 161 3.74 20.35 15.89
N ASN A 162 2.51 20.37 16.39
CA ASN A 162 2.06 19.50 17.46
C ASN A 162 1.08 18.46 16.89
N TRP A 163 1.34 17.19 17.18
CA TRP A 163 0.50 16.07 16.77
C TRP A 163 0.04 15.29 17.99
N TYR A 164 -1.25 15.32 18.25
CA TYR A 164 -1.86 14.55 19.34
C TYR A 164 -2.53 13.32 18.76
N ILE A 165 -2.07 12.13 19.17
CA ILE A 165 -2.61 10.85 18.74
C ILE A 165 -3.14 10.12 19.97
N ASP A 166 -4.42 9.75 19.95
CA ASP A 166 -4.98 8.83 20.92
C ASP A 166 -4.55 7.39 20.54
N ILE A 167 -3.70 6.80 21.36
CA ILE A 167 -3.23 5.43 21.18
C ILE A 167 -4.07 4.56 22.12
N LYS A 168 -5.10 3.94 21.59
CA LYS A 168 -5.91 2.94 22.28
C LYS A 168 -5.37 1.54 22.03
#